data_e7a228f051870c39887905b8a5c8dcc9
#
_entry.id   e7a228f051870c39887905b8a5c8dcc9
#
_cell.length_a   1.000
_cell.length_b   1.000
_cell.length_c   1.000
_cell.angle_alpha   90.00
_cell.angle_beta   90.00
_cell.angle_gamma   90.00
#
_symmetry.space_group_name_H-M   'P 1'
#
loop_
_entity.id
_entity.type
_entity.pdbx_description
1 polymer ?
#
loop_
_entity_poly.entity_id
_entity_poly.type
_entity_poly.pdbx_seq_one_letter_code
_entity_poly.pdbx_strand_id
1 'polypeptide(L)'
;MKILKHFTANDEKFEEFPFKRELSMESYLIENAGVLALDDGIFGEVDILEEELTLKQGRSSKDTDGRIDILAGYSQEYLGVVELKLGELNNTHLEQLEDYLIERDQILTMPSVKEEIKDSNYGETPKWIGVLVGSSIKPDLAEKIKDGYETESGISIAALTISRFRSKGAVYVVTDTYFNNKKSNRDTTQYNFNGQTLGKGPLVLAVIKHHIENNSESTFPSLKAQFPDSIRGSDGVFDTIESASEKYARNNKKKHFINPKDQIKLQDSTIAVSNQWTASTINPFISVAKKLGYEIQSIKL
;
A
#
# COMPACT_ATOMS: atom_id res chain seq x y z
N MET A 1 -2.47 -20.79 -37.52
CA MET A 1 -1.74 -21.75 -36.64
C MET A 1 -1.82 -21.22 -35.22
N LYS A 2 -2.42 -21.96 -34.29
CA LYS A 2 -2.58 -21.52 -32.91
C LYS A 2 -1.46 -22.17 -32.08
N ILE A 3 -0.52 -21.35 -31.59
CA ILE A 3 0.54 -21.86 -30.70
C ILE A 3 -0.04 -21.84 -29.30
N LEU A 4 -0.23 -23.01 -28.71
CA LEU A 4 -0.63 -23.15 -27.32
C LEU A 4 0.62 -23.07 -26.45
N LYS A 5 0.75 -22.05 -25.63
CA LYS A 5 1.75 -22.02 -24.56
C LYS A 5 1.30 -22.95 -23.43
N HIS A 6 2.11 -23.91 -23.10
CA HIS A 6 1.94 -24.70 -21.88
C HIS A 6 2.74 -24.02 -20.76
N PHE A 7 2.04 -23.56 -19.73
CA PHE A 7 2.70 -23.16 -18.51
C PHE A 7 2.79 -24.37 -17.59
N THR A 8 4.00 -24.82 -17.34
CA THR A 8 4.28 -25.86 -16.34
C THR A 8 5.30 -25.32 -15.35
N ALA A 9 5.05 -25.51 -14.07
CA ALA A 9 6.02 -25.29 -13.02
C ALA A 9 5.95 -26.50 -12.09
N ASN A 10 7.10 -27.09 -11.76
CA ASN A 10 7.19 -28.29 -10.93
C ASN A 10 6.28 -29.45 -11.40
N ASP A 11 6.26 -29.70 -12.72
CA ASP A 11 5.42 -30.69 -13.39
C ASP A 11 3.90 -30.46 -13.26
N GLU A 12 3.47 -29.31 -12.81
CA GLU A 12 2.07 -28.90 -12.79
C GLU A 12 1.69 -28.14 -14.05
N LYS A 13 0.54 -28.49 -14.63
CA LYS A 13 -0.06 -27.79 -15.75
C LYS A 13 -0.99 -26.69 -15.23
N PHE A 14 -0.78 -25.47 -15.70
CA PHE A 14 -1.65 -24.34 -15.43
C PHE A 14 -2.62 -24.11 -16.59
N GLU A 15 -3.89 -23.93 -16.27
CA GLU A 15 -4.94 -23.57 -17.21
C GLU A 15 -5.33 -22.11 -17.01
N GLU A 16 -5.53 -21.38 -18.11
CA GLU A 16 -6.05 -20.01 -18.03
C GLU A 16 -7.42 -20.00 -17.34
N PHE A 17 -7.57 -19.06 -16.40
CA PHE A 17 -8.80 -18.88 -15.64
C PHE A 17 -9.16 -17.38 -15.55
N PRO A 18 -9.44 -16.73 -16.72
CA PRO A 18 -9.65 -15.28 -16.75
C PRO A 18 -10.90 -14.86 -15.99
N PHE A 19 -10.92 -13.61 -15.57
CA PHE A 19 -12.15 -12.99 -15.08
C PHE A 19 -13.18 -12.93 -16.21
N LYS A 20 -14.44 -13.17 -15.89
CA LYS A 20 -15.53 -13.15 -16.87
C LYS A 20 -16.31 -11.83 -16.85
N ARG A 21 -16.19 -11.05 -15.78
CA ARG A 21 -16.87 -9.77 -15.56
C ARG A 21 -15.95 -8.83 -14.80
N GLU A 22 -16.05 -7.55 -15.07
CA GLU A 22 -15.31 -6.47 -14.40
C GLU A 22 -15.58 -6.49 -12.90
N LEU A 23 -16.84 -6.58 -12.48
CA LEU A 23 -17.25 -6.71 -11.08
C LEU A 23 -16.57 -7.90 -10.35
N SER A 24 -16.32 -9.01 -11.06
CA SER A 24 -15.63 -10.16 -10.44
C SER A 24 -14.13 -9.91 -10.28
N MET A 25 -13.53 -9.06 -11.10
CA MET A 25 -12.15 -8.61 -10.97
C MET A 25 -12.04 -7.59 -9.83
N GLU A 26 -12.98 -6.67 -9.77
CA GLU A 26 -13.10 -5.67 -8.71
C GLU A 26 -13.21 -6.31 -7.32
N SER A 27 -14.20 -7.20 -7.11
CA SER A 27 -14.36 -7.92 -5.84
C SER A 27 -13.10 -8.71 -5.46
N TYR A 28 -12.43 -9.32 -6.45
CA TYR A 28 -11.19 -10.04 -6.20
C TYR A 28 -10.06 -9.11 -5.72
N LEU A 29 -9.92 -7.93 -6.33
CA LEU A 29 -8.89 -6.95 -5.96
C LEU A 29 -9.16 -6.32 -4.60
N ILE A 30 -10.42 -6.08 -4.25
CA ILE A 30 -10.82 -5.60 -2.93
C ILE A 30 -10.43 -6.61 -1.84
N GLU A 31 -10.71 -7.90 -2.05
CA GLU A 31 -10.33 -8.97 -1.12
C GLU A 31 -8.82 -9.21 -1.08
N ASN A 32 -8.08 -8.87 -2.15
CA ASN A 32 -6.66 -9.13 -2.34
C ASN A 32 -5.89 -7.85 -2.70
N ALA A 33 -6.03 -6.80 -1.89
CA ALA A 33 -5.47 -5.46 -2.16
C ALA A 33 -3.98 -5.48 -2.53
N GLY A 34 -3.19 -6.40 -1.96
CA GLY A 34 -1.78 -6.56 -2.27
C GLY A 34 -1.47 -6.88 -3.75
N VAL A 35 -2.46 -7.31 -4.53
CA VAL A 35 -2.32 -7.50 -5.99
C VAL A 35 -2.17 -6.17 -6.73
N LEU A 36 -2.65 -5.06 -6.14
CA LEU A 36 -2.50 -3.71 -6.67
C LEU A 36 -1.16 -3.06 -6.36
N ALA A 37 -0.24 -3.76 -5.70
CA ALA A 37 1.11 -3.26 -5.44
C ALA A 37 1.84 -2.99 -6.76
N LEU A 38 2.50 -1.83 -6.85
CA LEU A 38 3.19 -1.39 -8.07
C LEU A 38 4.71 -1.59 -7.99
N ASP A 39 5.26 -1.66 -6.79
CA ASP A 39 6.68 -1.93 -6.52
C ASP A 39 6.83 -2.56 -5.12
N ASP A 40 8.07 -2.87 -4.73
CA ASP A 40 8.41 -3.36 -3.39
C ASP A 40 8.70 -2.22 -2.39
N GLY A 41 8.46 -0.98 -2.77
CA GLY A 41 8.76 0.22 -1.99
C GLY A 41 7.52 0.94 -1.50
N ILE A 42 7.40 2.23 -1.86
CA ILE A 42 6.28 3.10 -1.44
C ILE A 42 4.93 2.56 -1.94
N PHE A 43 4.90 1.92 -3.10
CA PHE A 43 3.69 1.37 -3.70
C PHE A 43 3.54 -0.14 -3.48
N GLY A 44 4.29 -0.71 -2.52
CA GLY A 44 4.24 -2.14 -2.16
C GLY A 44 3.15 -2.48 -1.15
N GLU A 45 2.74 -1.51 -0.32
CA GLU A 45 1.66 -1.68 0.64
C GLU A 45 0.40 -0.95 0.15
N VAL A 46 -0.70 -1.68 0.04
CA VAL A 46 -1.95 -1.18 -0.52
C VAL A 46 -3.10 -1.42 0.44
N ASP A 47 -3.87 -0.38 0.68
CA ASP A 47 -5.13 -0.42 1.41
C ASP A 47 -6.28 0.00 0.49
N ILE A 48 -7.41 -0.69 0.52
CA ILE A 48 -8.64 -0.23 -0.13
C ILE A 48 -9.32 0.73 0.83
N LEU A 49 -9.56 1.96 0.36
CA LEU A 49 -10.22 3.00 1.14
C LEU A 49 -11.71 3.03 0.83
N GLU A 50 -12.06 2.98 -0.47
CA GLU A 50 -13.44 3.00 -0.92
C GLU A 50 -13.60 2.17 -2.21
N GLU A 51 -14.77 1.62 -2.40
CA GLU A 51 -15.20 0.92 -3.61
C GLU A 51 -16.39 1.64 -4.25
N GLU A 52 -16.50 1.59 -5.58
CA GLU A 52 -17.62 2.15 -6.35
C GLU A 52 -17.95 3.63 -6.01
N LEU A 53 -16.92 4.49 -5.90
CA LEU A 53 -17.07 5.88 -5.52
C LEU A 53 -17.72 6.71 -6.63
N THR A 54 -18.92 7.23 -6.39
CA THR A 54 -19.66 8.05 -7.37
C THR A 54 -19.25 9.52 -7.31
N LEU A 55 -18.78 10.06 -8.44
CA LEU A 55 -18.46 11.47 -8.62
C LEU A 55 -19.64 12.18 -9.29
N LYS A 56 -20.22 13.17 -8.64
CA LYS A 56 -21.24 14.04 -9.25
C LYS A 56 -20.60 14.91 -10.31
N GLN A 57 -21.11 14.84 -11.57
CA GLN A 57 -20.56 15.55 -12.74
C GLN A 57 -19.09 15.19 -13.05
N GLY A 58 -18.62 14.02 -12.66
CA GLY A 58 -17.22 13.62 -12.66
C GLY A 58 -16.62 13.21 -14.01
N ARG A 59 -17.16 13.70 -15.13
CA ARG A 59 -16.51 13.60 -16.44
C ARG A 59 -16.58 14.95 -17.12
N SER A 60 -15.46 15.63 -17.22
CA SER A 60 -15.33 16.87 -17.99
C SER A 60 -15.71 16.70 -19.47
N SER A 61 -15.65 15.47 -19.98
CA SER A 61 -15.99 15.10 -21.35
C SER A 61 -17.46 14.67 -21.57
N LYS A 62 -18.23 14.42 -20.51
CA LYS A 62 -19.64 13.98 -20.60
C LYS A 62 -20.43 14.50 -19.41
N ASP A 63 -21.63 15.07 -19.65
CA ASP A 63 -22.61 15.48 -18.61
C ASP A 63 -23.20 14.28 -17.84
N THR A 64 -22.37 13.33 -17.40
CA THR A 64 -22.80 12.13 -16.68
C THR A 64 -21.95 11.96 -15.42
N ASP A 65 -22.58 11.47 -14.37
CA ASP A 65 -21.87 11.06 -13.15
C ASP A 65 -20.79 10.02 -13.51
N GLY A 66 -19.59 10.22 -12.95
CA GLY A 66 -18.50 9.27 -13.04
C GLY A 66 -18.52 8.30 -11.86
N ARG A 67 -17.96 7.11 -12.06
CA ARG A 67 -17.76 6.15 -10.98
C ARG A 67 -16.31 5.68 -11.01
N ILE A 68 -15.61 5.88 -9.90
CA ILE A 68 -14.29 5.30 -9.67
C ILE A 68 -14.51 3.88 -9.16
N ASP A 69 -13.85 2.90 -9.75
CA ASP A 69 -13.99 1.51 -9.33
C ASP A 69 -13.40 1.29 -7.94
N ILE A 70 -12.14 1.72 -7.70
CA ILE A 70 -11.49 1.58 -6.40
C ILE A 70 -10.70 2.86 -6.08
N LEU A 71 -10.86 3.36 -4.86
CA LEU A 71 -9.95 4.31 -4.24
C LEU A 71 -8.99 3.53 -3.33
N ALA A 72 -7.73 3.48 -3.69
CA ALA A 72 -6.70 2.78 -2.94
C ALA A 72 -5.76 3.75 -2.22
N GLY A 73 -5.17 3.30 -1.12
CA GLY A 73 -4.12 4.01 -0.44
C GLY A 73 -2.80 3.27 -0.54
N TYR A 74 -1.70 3.99 -0.80
CA TYR A 74 -0.36 3.44 -0.88
C TYR A 74 0.52 4.01 0.21
N SER A 75 0.99 3.14 1.11
CA SER A 75 1.91 3.46 2.22
C SER A 75 1.55 4.71 3.03
N GLN A 76 0.27 5.06 3.12
CA GLN A 76 -0.25 6.25 3.82
C GLN A 76 0.30 7.59 3.26
N GLU A 77 0.88 7.59 2.07
CA GLU A 77 1.41 8.78 1.40
C GLU A 77 0.64 9.15 0.13
N TYR A 78 0.12 8.15 -0.60
CA TYR A 78 -0.55 8.37 -1.88
C TYR A 78 -1.98 7.84 -1.84
N LEU A 79 -2.88 8.58 -2.47
CA LEU A 79 -4.21 8.11 -2.85
C LEU A 79 -4.17 7.69 -4.33
N GLY A 80 -4.62 6.48 -4.60
CA GLY A 80 -4.68 5.90 -5.93
C GLY A 80 -6.10 5.83 -6.44
N VAL A 81 -6.38 6.49 -7.56
CA VAL A 81 -7.58 6.26 -8.33
C VAL A 81 -7.32 5.06 -9.23
N VAL A 82 -8.04 3.97 -9.03
CA VAL A 82 -7.89 2.72 -9.79
C VAL A 82 -9.07 2.55 -10.70
N GLU A 83 -8.80 2.43 -12.00
CA GLU A 83 -9.78 2.17 -13.06
C GLU A 83 -9.56 0.76 -13.59
N LEU A 84 -10.61 -0.05 -13.59
CA LEU A 84 -10.59 -1.46 -13.99
C LEU A 84 -11.18 -1.64 -15.38
N LYS A 85 -10.54 -2.49 -16.19
CA LYS A 85 -11.06 -2.91 -17.48
C LYS A 85 -10.84 -4.41 -17.69
N LEU A 86 -11.89 -5.11 -18.05
CA LEU A 86 -11.81 -6.55 -18.28
C LEU A 86 -10.94 -6.94 -19.49
N GLY A 87 -10.65 -6.01 -20.37
CA GLY A 87 -9.95 -6.23 -21.64
C GLY A 87 -8.57 -5.59 -21.71
N GLU A 88 -8.17 -5.28 -22.92
CA GLU A 88 -6.91 -4.63 -23.24
C GLU A 88 -6.97 -3.13 -22.93
N LEU A 89 -6.06 -2.65 -22.07
CA LEU A 89 -5.91 -1.24 -21.75
C LEU A 89 -5.46 -0.43 -22.97
N ASN A 90 -6.04 0.76 -23.15
CA ASN A 90 -5.74 1.67 -24.24
C ASN A 90 -5.85 3.15 -23.81
N ASN A 91 -5.56 4.08 -24.72
CA ASN A 91 -5.56 5.51 -24.41
C ASN A 91 -6.94 6.05 -23.99
N THR A 92 -8.05 5.49 -24.43
CA THR A 92 -9.39 5.94 -23.98
C THR A 92 -9.60 5.65 -22.48
N HIS A 93 -9.04 4.56 -21.97
CA HIS A 93 -9.09 4.25 -20.54
C HIS A 93 -8.18 5.20 -19.75
N LEU A 94 -7.04 5.61 -20.33
CA LEU A 94 -6.18 6.62 -19.73
C LEU A 94 -6.91 7.96 -19.61
N GLU A 95 -7.57 8.42 -20.69
CA GLU A 95 -8.38 9.65 -20.69
C GLU A 95 -9.49 9.61 -19.63
N GLN A 96 -10.15 8.47 -19.46
CA GLN A 96 -11.16 8.28 -18.41
C GLN A 96 -10.56 8.41 -17.01
N LEU A 97 -9.39 7.81 -16.77
CA LEU A 97 -8.70 7.90 -15.49
C LEU A 97 -8.25 9.35 -15.21
N GLU A 98 -7.79 10.07 -16.23
CA GLU A 98 -7.39 11.48 -16.11
C GLU A 98 -8.58 12.35 -15.73
N ASP A 99 -9.77 12.14 -16.34
CA ASP A 99 -11.00 12.83 -15.95
C ASP A 99 -11.30 12.67 -14.46
N TYR A 100 -11.14 11.46 -13.90
CA TYR A 100 -11.34 11.24 -12.45
C TYR A 100 -10.28 11.94 -11.59
N LEU A 101 -9.03 11.96 -12.04
CA LEU A 101 -7.94 12.63 -11.32
C LEU A 101 -8.08 14.16 -11.32
N ILE A 102 -8.79 14.75 -12.27
CA ILE A 102 -9.15 16.17 -12.26
C ILE A 102 -10.09 16.47 -11.07
N GLU A 103 -11.00 15.55 -10.77
CA GLU A 103 -12.00 15.70 -9.70
C GLU A 103 -11.48 15.31 -8.29
N ARG A 104 -10.17 15.13 -8.11
CA ARG A 104 -9.55 14.69 -6.85
C ARG A 104 -9.92 15.53 -5.63
N ASP A 105 -10.14 16.85 -5.81
CA ASP A 105 -10.54 17.73 -4.71
C ASP A 105 -11.96 17.40 -4.25
N GLN A 106 -12.86 17.02 -5.16
CA GLN A 106 -14.20 16.53 -4.83
C GLN A 106 -14.12 15.23 -4.01
N ILE A 107 -13.23 14.29 -4.40
CA ILE A 107 -13.01 13.03 -3.67
C ILE A 107 -12.64 13.32 -2.21
N LEU A 108 -11.70 14.25 -1.98
CA LEU A 108 -11.27 14.63 -0.63
C LEU A 108 -12.38 15.29 0.22
N THR A 109 -13.44 15.80 -0.39
CA THR A 109 -14.58 16.39 0.34
C THR A 109 -15.61 15.37 0.80
N MET A 110 -15.60 14.15 0.26
CA MET A 110 -16.58 13.10 0.59
C MET A 110 -16.43 12.63 2.03
N PRO A 111 -17.54 12.50 2.79
CA PRO A 111 -17.48 12.15 4.21
C PRO A 111 -16.78 10.82 4.49
N SER A 112 -17.09 9.77 3.70
CA SER A 112 -16.48 8.45 3.86
C SER A 112 -14.97 8.49 3.61
N VAL A 113 -14.53 9.16 2.54
CA VAL A 113 -13.10 9.32 2.22
C VAL A 113 -12.37 10.11 3.30
N LYS A 114 -13.00 11.17 3.85
CA LYS A 114 -12.42 11.95 4.96
C LYS A 114 -12.22 11.11 6.21
N GLU A 115 -13.17 10.25 6.53
CA GLU A 115 -13.10 9.36 7.68
C GLU A 115 -11.97 8.35 7.49
N GLU A 116 -11.90 7.69 6.34
CA GLU A 116 -10.84 6.73 5.99
C GLU A 116 -9.44 7.37 5.97
N ILE A 117 -9.30 8.57 5.40
CA ILE A 117 -8.02 9.31 5.39
C ILE A 117 -7.56 9.62 6.81
N LYS A 118 -8.49 10.06 7.67
CA LYS A 118 -8.19 10.39 9.06
C LYS A 118 -7.82 9.15 9.86
N ASP A 119 -8.59 8.08 9.71
CA ASP A 119 -8.39 6.83 10.46
C ASP A 119 -7.14 6.09 10.00
N SER A 120 -6.78 6.20 8.73
CA SER A 120 -5.58 5.60 8.14
C SER A 120 -4.33 6.51 8.21
N ASN A 121 -4.44 7.68 8.85
CA ASN A 121 -3.32 8.62 9.11
C ASN A 121 -2.61 9.13 7.84
N TYR A 122 -3.37 9.35 6.76
CA TYR A 122 -2.87 10.12 5.62
C TYR A 122 -2.64 11.57 6.04
N GLY A 123 -1.58 12.19 5.50
CA GLY A 123 -1.33 13.62 5.74
C GLY A 123 -2.49 14.50 5.23
N GLU A 124 -2.54 15.77 5.66
CA GLU A 124 -3.58 16.72 5.26
C GLU A 124 -3.69 16.91 3.73
N THR A 125 -2.60 16.68 3.03
CA THR A 125 -2.52 16.76 1.56
C THR A 125 -1.86 15.52 0.99
N PRO A 126 -2.59 14.40 0.83
CA PRO A 126 -2.03 13.19 0.24
C PRO A 126 -1.63 13.45 -1.23
N LYS A 127 -0.58 12.78 -1.65
CA LYS A 127 -0.20 12.74 -3.07
C LYS A 127 -1.15 11.82 -3.84
N TRP A 128 -1.18 11.98 -5.15
CA TRP A 128 -2.06 11.19 -6.01
C TRP A 128 -1.30 10.33 -7.00
N ILE A 129 -1.90 9.21 -7.38
CA ILE A 129 -1.47 8.34 -8.47
C ILE A 129 -2.70 7.80 -9.19
N GLY A 130 -2.62 7.69 -10.51
CA GLY A 130 -3.63 6.97 -11.30
C GLY A 130 -3.15 5.56 -11.61
N VAL A 131 -4.03 4.57 -11.53
CA VAL A 131 -3.72 3.17 -11.79
C VAL A 131 -4.75 2.55 -12.73
N LEU A 132 -4.29 2.10 -13.90
CA LEU A 132 -5.11 1.32 -14.83
C LEU A 132 -4.89 -0.18 -14.57
N VAL A 133 -5.95 -0.95 -14.48
CA VAL A 133 -5.85 -2.41 -14.32
C VAL A 133 -6.63 -3.11 -15.43
N GLY A 134 -5.97 -4.02 -16.13
CA GLY A 134 -6.60 -4.77 -17.22
C GLY A 134 -6.02 -6.16 -17.42
N SER A 135 -6.54 -6.94 -18.39
CA SER A 135 -5.99 -8.26 -18.71
C SER A 135 -4.78 -8.21 -19.66
N SER A 136 -4.62 -7.14 -20.38
CA SER A 136 -3.49 -6.83 -21.26
C SER A 136 -3.40 -5.33 -21.47
N ILE A 137 -2.36 -4.85 -22.14
CA ILE A 137 -2.14 -3.43 -22.44
C ILE A 137 -1.61 -3.26 -23.86
N LYS A 138 -2.09 -2.23 -24.56
CA LYS A 138 -1.54 -1.87 -25.86
C LYS A 138 -0.08 -1.42 -25.74
N PRO A 139 0.79 -1.81 -26.70
CA PRO A 139 2.22 -1.52 -26.63
C PRO A 139 2.54 -0.02 -26.53
N ASP A 140 1.82 0.83 -27.26
CA ASP A 140 1.99 2.28 -27.25
C ASP A 140 1.68 2.90 -25.88
N LEU A 141 0.60 2.45 -25.24
CA LEU A 141 0.26 2.86 -23.88
C LEU A 141 1.28 2.32 -22.87
N ALA A 142 1.73 1.08 -23.02
CA ALA A 142 2.73 0.46 -22.15
C ALA A 142 4.06 1.23 -22.19
N GLU A 143 4.55 1.61 -23.36
CA GLU A 143 5.74 2.44 -23.52
C GLU A 143 5.56 3.81 -22.88
N LYS A 144 4.45 4.50 -23.21
CA LYS A 144 4.11 5.81 -22.65
C LYS A 144 4.19 5.82 -21.13
N ILE A 145 3.60 4.82 -20.47
CA ILE A 145 3.61 4.70 -18.99
C ILE A 145 5.00 4.32 -18.47
N LYS A 146 5.68 3.37 -19.08
CA LYS A 146 7.05 2.98 -18.70
C LYS A 146 8.04 4.13 -18.83
N ASP A 147 7.83 5.05 -19.75
CA ASP A 147 8.63 6.27 -19.90
C ASP A 147 8.35 7.32 -18.82
N GLY A 148 7.41 7.04 -17.90
CA GLY A 148 7.07 7.91 -16.78
C GLY A 148 6.08 8.98 -17.18
N TYR A 149 4.94 8.56 -17.72
CA TYR A 149 3.84 9.44 -18.06
C TYR A 149 3.21 10.07 -16.81
N GLU A 150 2.98 11.36 -16.89
CA GLU A 150 2.25 12.15 -15.89
C GLU A 150 1.12 12.93 -16.58
N THR A 151 0.03 13.14 -15.86
CA THR A 151 -1.05 14.03 -16.28
C THR A 151 -0.58 15.48 -16.39
N GLU A 152 -1.37 16.37 -16.97
CA GLU A 152 -1.06 17.83 -16.99
C GLU A 152 -0.87 18.41 -15.59
N SER A 153 -1.54 17.87 -14.57
CA SER A 153 -1.38 18.25 -13.17
C SER A 153 -0.18 17.59 -12.46
N GLY A 154 0.66 16.84 -13.19
CA GLY A 154 1.86 16.20 -12.66
C GLY A 154 1.59 14.95 -11.81
N ILE A 155 0.43 14.30 -12.00
CA ILE A 155 0.10 13.03 -11.33
C ILE A 155 0.64 11.89 -12.16
N SER A 156 1.46 11.03 -11.55
CA SER A 156 2.02 9.86 -12.22
C SER A 156 0.94 8.81 -12.49
N ILE A 157 1.06 8.13 -13.64
CA ILE A 157 0.17 7.04 -14.02
C ILE A 157 0.94 5.71 -14.01
N ALA A 158 0.30 4.70 -13.45
CA ALA A 158 0.74 3.31 -13.51
C ALA A 158 -0.29 2.46 -14.26
N ALA A 159 0.13 1.33 -14.80
CA ALA A 159 -0.76 0.29 -15.27
C ALA A 159 -0.34 -1.07 -14.74
N LEU A 160 -1.30 -1.93 -14.49
CA LEU A 160 -1.14 -3.29 -14.02
C LEU A 160 -1.92 -4.22 -14.95
N THR A 161 -1.27 -5.25 -15.47
CA THR A 161 -1.99 -6.34 -16.13
C THR A 161 -2.11 -7.53 -15.19
N ILE A 162 -3.29 -8.16 -15.18
CA ILE A 162 -3.60 -9.26 -14.28
C ILE A 162 -4.06 -10.49 -15.07
N SER A 163 -3.37 -11.61 -14.90
CA SER A 163 -3.70 -12.91 -15.47
C SER A 163 -3.93 -13.93 -14.38
N ARG A 164 -5.00 -14.72 -14.50
CA ARG A 164 -5.29 -15.80 -13.57
C ARG A 164 -5.12 -17.16 -14.22
N PHE A 165 -4.61 -18.09 -13.44
CA PHE A 165 -4.43 -19.49 -13.81
C PHE A 165 -4.99 -20.39 -12.72
N ARG A 166 -5.35 -21.62 -13.10
CA ARG A 166 -5.81 -22.63 -12.15
C ARG A 166 -4.98 -23.90 -12.32
N SER A 167 -4.58 -24.49 -11.20
CA SER A 167 -3.96 -25.82 -11.14
C SER A 167 -4.32 -26.51 -9.83
N LYS A 168 -4.70 -27.80 -9.89
CA LYS A 168 -5.00 -28.66 -8.73
C LYS A 168 -5.89 -28.01 -7.65
N GLY A 169 -6.89 -27.25 -8.08
CA GLY A 169 -7.84 -26.56 -7.17
C GLY A 169 -7.36 -25.24 -6.57
N ALA A 170 -6.12 -24.82 -6.84
CA ALA A 170 -5.61 -23.51 -6.47
C ALA A 170 -5.73 -22.52 -7.64
N VAL A 171 -5.91 -21.23 -7.31
CA VAL A 171 -5.88 -20.12 -8.27
C VAL A 171 -4.59 -19.35 -8.07
N TYR A 172 -3.90 -19.10 -9.16
CA TYR A 172 -2.66 -18.32 -9.21
C TYR A 172 -2.92 -17.05 -9.97
N VAL A 173 -2.33 -15.95 -9.51
CA VAL A 173 -2.40 -14.65 -10.14
C VAL A 173 -1.00 -14.20 -10.52
N VAL A 174 -0.86 -13.73 -11.74
CA VAL A 174 0.37 -13.13 -12.28
C VAL A 174 0.05 -11.69 -12.66
N THR A 175 0.86 -10.77 -12.18
CA THR A 175 0.77 -9.34 -12.51
C THR A 175 2.02 -8.86 -13.21
N ASP A 176 1.85 -8.01 -14.22
CA ASP A 176 2.93 -7.22 -14.80
C ASP A 176 2.65 -5.75 -14.54
N THR A 177 3.62 -5.05 -13.97
CA THR A 177 3.51 -3.63 -13.63
C THR A 177 4.23 -2.78 -14.68
N TYR A 178 3.55 -1.76 -15.15
CA TYR A 178 4.03 -0.71 -16.03
C TYR A 178 4.03 0.58 -15.23
N PHE A 179 5.19 0.97 -14.74
CA PHE A 179 5.31 2.13 -13.89
C PHE A 179 6.76 2.63 -13.87
N ASN A 180 6.93 3.93 -14.00
CA ASN A 180 8.22 4.57 -13.85
C ASN A 180 8.06 5.83 -13.01
N ASN A 181 8.34 5.71 -11.74
CA ASN A 181 8.33 6.85 -10.85
C ASN A 181 9.69 7.58 -10.90
N LYS A 182 9.93 8.31 -11.99
CA LYS A 182 11.18 9.10 -12.18
C LYS A 182 11.39 10.15 -11.09
N LYS A 183 10.32 10.61 -10.44
CA LYS A 183 10.33 11.65 -9.39
C LYS A 183 10.24 11.10 -7.99
N SER A 184 9.99 9.80 -7.84
CA SER A 184 10.06 9.21 -6.52
C SER A 184 11.51 9.25 -6.08
N ASN A 185 11.84 10.29 -5.34
CA ASN A 185 12.87 10.16 -4.33
C ASN A 185 12.37 9.02 -3.42
N ARG A 186 12.63 7.77 -3.84
CA ARG A 186 12.47 6.63 -2.93
C ARG A 186 13.16 7.08 -1.67
N ASP A 187 12.41 7.23 -0.60
CA ASP A 187 13.04 7.42 0.69
C ASP A 187 13.71 6.09 1.06
N THR A 188 14.85 5.87 0.39
CA THR A 188 15.76 4.74 0.63
C THR A 188 16.57 4.95 1.90
N THR A 189 16.23 5.97 2.69
CA THR A 189 16.91 6.25 3.93
C THR A 189 16.93 5.01 4.80
N GLN A 190 18.11 4.51 5.04
CA GLN A 190 18.39 3.50 6.03
C GLN A 190 18.93 4.17 7.30
N TYR A 191 18.91 3.46 8.36
CA TYR A 191 19.32 3.97 9.67
C TYR A 191 20.32 3.02 10.29
N ASN A 192 21.41 3.55 10.83
CA ASN A 192 22.31 2.78 11.66
C ASN A 192 21.82 2.87 13.10
N PHE A 193 21.66 1.71 13.71
CA PHE A 193 21.37 1.55 15.13
C PHE A 193 22.11 0.34 15.66
N ASN A 194 22.94 0.52 16.69
CA ASN A 194 23.77 -0.52 17.29
C ASN A 194 24.60 -1.31 16.25
N GLY A 195 25.16 -0.61 15.24
CA GLY A 195 25.98 -1.21 14.20
C GLY A 195 25.20 -1.97 13.11
N GLN A 196 23.89 -1.97 13.16
CA GLN A 196 23.03 -2.57 12.13
C GLN A 196 22.46 -1.49 11.21
N THR A 197 22.43 -1.76 9.90
CA THR A 197 21.78 -0.91 8.91
C THR A 197 20.36 -1.43 8.66
N LEU A 198 19.36 -0.62 8.98
CA LEU A 198 17.97 -1.02 9.08
C LEU A 198 17.08 -0.07 8.27
N GLY A 199 16.04 -0.61 7.62
CA GLY A 199 14.91 0.19 7.11
C GLY A 199 14.04 0.71 8.26
N LYS A 200 13.04 1.55 7.95
CA LYS A 200 12.20 2.25 8.94
C LYS A 200 11.53 1.32 9.95
N GLY A 201 10.74 0.35 9.47
CA GLY A 201 10.04 -0.61 10.37
C GLY A 201 10.99 -1.46 11.21
N PRO A 202 11.98 -2.13 10.61
CA PRO A 202 13.03 -2.84 11.35
C PRO A 202 13.79 -1.98 12.38
N LEU A 203 14.02 -0.69 12.08
CA LEU A 203 14.60 0.24 13.05
C LEU A 203 13.74 0.37 14.30
N VAL A 204 12.44 0.61 14.13
CA VAL A 204 11.52 0.76 15.26
C VAL A 204 11.49 -0.51 16.08
N LEU A 205 11.40 -1.68 15.45
CA LEU A 205 11.44 -2.97 16.13
C LEU A 205 12.75 -3.14 16.94
N ALA A 206 13.89 -2.81 16.35
CA ALA A 206 15.19 -2.93 17.02
C ALA A 206 15.32 -1.98 18.22
N VAL A 207 14.86 -0.73 18.08
CA VAL A 207 14.88 0.26 19.17
C VAL A 207 13.98 -0.17 20.32
N ILE A 208 12.76 -0.62 20.06
CA ILE A 208 11.83 -1.09 21.11
C ILE A 208 12.37 -2.35 21.78
N LYS A 209 12.91 -3.33 21.04
CA LYS A 209 13.56 -4.51 21.64
C LYS A 209 14.70 -4.10 22.57
N HIS A 210 15.61 -3.26 22.10
CA HIS A 210 16.73 -2.78 22.89
C HIS A 210 16.28 -1.99 24.12
N HIS A 211 15.22 -1.19 23.98
CA HIS A 211 14.63 -0.47 25.11
C HIS A 211 14.17 -1.43 26.21
N ILE A 212 13.46 -2.51 25.86
CA ILE A 212 12.95 -3.51 26.81
C ILE A 212 14.09 -4.34 27.41
N GLU A 213 15.11 -4.67 26.64
CA GLU A 213 16.31 -5.36 27.16
C GLU A 213 16.98 -4.55 28.28
N ASN A 214 17.00 -3.22 28.14
CA ASN A 214 17.58 -2.31 29.16
C ASN A 214 16.58 -1.94 30.29
N ASN A 215 15.29 -2.22 30.11
CA ASN A 215 14.21 -1.88 31.02
C ASN A 215 13.27 -3.08 31.20
N SER A 216 13.78 -4.20 31.71
CA SER A 216 13.07 -5.48 31.77
C SER A 216 11.77 -5.45 32.61
N GLU A 217 11.57 -4.43 33.41
CA GLU A 217 10.37 -4.21 34.23
C GLU A 217 9.28 -3.42 33.53
N SER A 218 9.44 -3.16 32.20
CA SER A 218 8.47 -2.39 31.46
C SER A 218 7.13 -3.11 31.34
N THR A 219 6.07 -2.36 31.58
CA THR A 219 4.68 -2.76 31.35
C THR A 219 4.13 -2.07 30.09
N PHE A 220 3.01 -2.55 29.55
CA PHE A 220 2.38 -1.93 28.40
C PHE A 220 2.05 -0.43 28.62
N PRO A 221 1.45 0.00 29.75
CA PRO A 221 1.22 1.41 30.02
C PRO A 221 2.50 2.23 30.15
N SER A 222 3.55 1.71 30.80
CA SER A 222 4.81 2.44 30.96
C SER A 222 5.51 2.64 29.61
N LEU A 223 5.46 1.65 28.73
CA LEU A 223 6.03 1.73 27.39
C LEU A 223 5.22 2.69 26.50
N LYS A 224 3.88 2.70 26.61
CA LYS A 224 3.00 3.68 25.92
C LYS A 224 3.26 5.12 26.38
N ALA A 225 3.61 5.34 27.63
CA ALA A 225 3.96 6.67 28.11
C ALA A 225 5.28 7.19 27.49
N GLN A 226 6.22 6.31 27.19
CA GLN A 226 7.50 6.65 26.54
C GLN A 226 7.39 6.75 25.02
N PHE A 227 6.58 5.88 24.40
CA PHE A 227 6.32 5.85 22.96
C PHE A 227 4.80 5.97 22.70
N PRO A 228 4.24 7.18 22.87
CA PRO A 228 2.80 7.40 22.75
C PRO A 228 2.30 7.19 21.33
N ASP A 229 1.02 6.85 21.18
CA ASP A 229 0.38 6.60 19.89
C ASP A 229 0.42 7.83 18.97
N SER A 230 0.46 9.04 19.53
CA SER A 230 0.59 10.29 18.77
C SER A 230 1.85 10.38 17.88
N ILE A 231 2.86 9.51 18.11
CA ILE A 231 4.04 9.40 17.24
C ILE A 231 3.63 8.96 15.83
N ARG A 232 2.63 8.07 15.72
CA ARG A 232 2.22 7.45 14.48
C ARG A 232 0.72 7.62 14.18
N GLY A 233 -0.07 8.07 15.12
CA GLY A 233 -1.53 8.21 14.99
C GLY A 233 -2.29 6.98 15.51
N SER A 234 -3.46 6.69 14.93
CA SER A 234 -4.41 5.70 15.44
C SER A 234 -3.86 4.28 15.60
N ASP A 235 -2.93 3.87 14.74
CA ASP A 235 -2.33 2.52 14.82
C ASP A 235 -1.24 2.40 15.89
N GLY A 236 -0.71 3.53 16.38
CA GLY A 236 0.32 3.56 17.40
C GLY A 236 1.67 2.96 16.98
N VAL A 237 2.64 3.00 17.89
CA VAL A 237 3.99 2.43 17.68
C VAL A 237 3.97 0.90 17.82
N PHE A 238 3.12 0.39 18.69
CA PHE A 238 2.94 -1.05 18.96
C PHE A 238 1.55 -1.29 19.56
N ASP A 239 1.11 -2.53 19.50
CA ASP A 239 -0.13 -2.99 20.10
C ASP A 239 0.11 -4.32 20.84
N THR A 240 -0.86 -4.79 21.62
CA THR A 240 -0.78 -6.16 22.15
C THR A 240 -0.85 -7.16 21.01
N ILE A 241 -0.24 -8.33 21.19
CA ILE A 241 -0.24 -9.36 20.14
C ILE A 241 -1.65 -9.84 19.82
N GLU A 242 -2.55 -9.86 20.81
CA GLU A 242 -3.95 -10.21 20.65
C GLU A 242 -4.65 -9.20 19.74
N SER A 243 -4.55 -7.89 20.05
CA SER A 243 -5.17 -6.81 19.26
C SER A 243 -4.60 -6.77 17.83
N ALA A 244 -3.27 -6.87 17.70
CA ALA A 244 -2.62 -6.90 16.37
C ALA A 244 -3.07 -8.10 15.52
N SER A 245 -3.24 -9.28 16.16
CA SER A 245 -3.71 -10.49 15.49
C SER A 245 -5.19 -10.42 15.11
N GLU A 246 -6.04 -9.85 15.96
CA GLU A 246 -7.46 -9.61 15.65
C GLU A 246 -7.62 -8.62 14.48
N LYS A 247 -6.85 -7.53 14.49
CA LYS A 247 -6.82 -6.56 13.37
C LYS A 247 -6.40 -7.25 12.07
N TYR A 248 -5.37 -8.10 12.12
CA TYR A 248 -4.93 -8.89 10.96
C TYR A 248 -6.00 -9.86 10.49
N ALA A 249 -6.65 -10.60 11.39
CA ALA A 249 -7.70 -11.55 11.05
C ALA A 249 -8.93 -10.88 10.41
N ARG A 250 -9.27 -9.65 10.87
CA ARG A 250 -10.41 -8.89 10.35
C ARG A 250 -10.16 -8.33 8.95
N ASN A 251 -8.96 -7.78 8.72
CA ASN A 251 -8.67 -6.97 7.54
C ASN A 251 -7.69 -7.65 6.56
N ASN A 252 -7.17 -8.84 6.91
CA ASN A 252 -6.08 -9.53 6.21
C ASN A 252 -4.83 -8.65 5.94
N LYS A 253 -4.67 -7.59 6.75
CA LYS A 253 -3.57 -6.61 6.62
C LYS A 253 -2.56 -6.80 7.72
N LYS A 254 -1.34 -7.20 7.37
CA LYS A 254 -0.26 -7.43 8.32
C LYS A 254 0.44 -6.12 8.68
N LYS A 255 -0.20 -5.30 9.52
CA LYS A 255 0.32 -3.98 9.94
C LYS A 255 1.32 -4.02 11.12
N HIS A 256 1.60 -5.20 11.68
CA HIS A 256 2.50 -5.39 12.81
C HIS A 256 3.45 -6.57 12.59
N PHE A 257 4.59 -6.58 13.27
CA PHE A 257 5.51 -7.70 13.35
C PHE A 257 4.95 -8.80 14.27
N ILE A 258 3.98 -9.58 13.76
CA ILE A 258 3.27 -10.62 14.54
C ILE A 258 3.97 -11.98 14.55
N ASN A 259 5.07 -12.17 13.79
CA ASN A 259 5.79 -13.44 13.82
C ASN A 259 6.37 -13.67 15.22
N PRO A 260 6.40 -14.92 15.74
CA PRO A 260 6.88 -15.21 17.11
C PRO A 260 8.28 -14.65 17.44
N LYS A 261 9.20 -14.65 16.47
CA LYS A 261 10.57 -14.11 16.62
C LYS A 261 10.64 -12.59 16.80
N ASP A 262 9.59 -11.89 16.38
CA ASP A 262 9.53 -10.43 16.36
C ASP A 262 8.70 -9.87 17.52
N GLN A 263 7.93 -10.73 18.19
CA GLN A 263 7.14 -10.37 19.36
C GLN A 263 8.05 -9.99 20.53
N ILE A 264 7.60 -9.07 21.36
CA ILE A 264 8.34 -8.59 22.54
C ILE A 264 7.50 -8.85 23.77
N LYS A 265 8.09 -9.54 24.74
CA LYS A 265 7.43 -9.85 26.01
C LYS A 265 7.70 -8.73 27.00
N LEU A 266 6.63 -8.17 27.56
CA LEU A 266 6.63 -7.25 28.70
C LEU A 266 6.29 -8.02 30.00
N GLN A 267 6.25 -7.32 31.13
CA GLN A 267 5.85 -7.96 32.41
C GLN A 267 4.37 -8.35 32.42
N ASP A 268 3.53 -7.54 31.81
CA ASP A 268 2.05 -7.67 31.84
C ASP A 268 1.44 -8.14 30.51
N SER A 269 2.19 -8.17 29.43
CA SER A 269 1.65 -8.46 28.10
C SER A 269 2.75 -8.88 27.11
N THR A 270 2.33 -9.31 25.91
CA THR A 270 3.21 -9.47 24.74
C THR A 270 2.77 -8.50 23.67
N ILE A 271 3.71 -7.80 23.04
CA ILE A 271 3.43 -6.77 22.05
C ILE A 271 3.97 -7.13 20.66
N ALA A 272 3.33 -6.57 19.66
CA ALA A 272 3.78 -6.53 18.27
C ALA A 272 3.99 -5.07 17.85
N VAL A 273 5.20 -4.77 17.37
CA VAL A 273 5.57 -3.43 16.88
C VAL A 273 4.98 -3.23 15.49
N SER A 274 4.52 -2.03 15.19
CA SER A 274 4.06 -1.67 13.85
C SER A 274 5.18 -1.79 12.83
N ASN A 275 4.88 -2.35 11.66
CA ASN A 275 5.83 -2.53 10.56
C ASN A 275 5.72 -1.46 9.46
N GLN A 276 4.67 -0.65 9.49
CA GLN A 276 4.39 0.39 8.49
C GLN A 276 4.90 1.74 8.98
N TRP A 277 5.94 2.27 8.32
CA TRP A 277 6.58 3.53 8.67
C TRP A 277 6.97 4.32 7.43
N THR A 278 6.46 5.54 7.33
CA THR A 278 6.76 6.48 6.25
C THR A 278 7.87 7.46 6.66
N ALA A 279 8.30 8.32 5.73
CA ALA A 279 9.23 9.40 6.04
C ALA A 279 8.64 10.38 7.07
N SER A 280 7.34 10.61 7.04
CA SER A 280 6.65 11.51 7.97
C SER A 280 6.51 10.95 9.38
N THR A 281 6.24 9.64 9.52
CA THR A 281 6.01 9.01 10.82
C THR A 281 7.30 8.56 11.51
N ILE A 282 8.36 8.24 10.77
CA ILE A 282 9.62 7.77 11.37
C ILE A 282 10.38 8.89 12.10
N ASN A 283 10.32 10.13 11.61
CA ASN A 283 11.05 11.25 12.22
C ASN A 283 10.58 11.59 13.66
N PRO A 284 9.27 11.65 13.96
CA PRO A 284 8.78 11.76 15.33
C PRO A 284 9.28 10.62 16.24
N PHE A 285 9.28 9.37 15.76
CA PHE A 285 9.79 8.23 16.49
C PHE A 285 11.28 8.39 16.81
N ILE A 286 12.11 8.72 15.82
CA ILE A 286 13.54 8.95 16.00
C ILE A 286 13.79 10.08 17.01
N SER A 287 12.98 11.13 16.98
CA SER A 287 13.09 12.24 17.94
C SER A 287 12.84 11.79 19.37
N VAL A 288 11.84 10.93 19.59
CA VAL A 288 11.57 10.33 20.91
C VAL A 288 12.70 9.39 21.32
N ALA A 289 13.13 8.50 20.44
CA ALA A 289 14.22 7.56 20.72
C ALA A 289 15.52 8.30 21.10
N LYS A 290 15.88 9.39 20.39
CA LYS A 290 17.04 10.22 20.73
C LYS A 290 16.91 10.91 22.11
N LYS A 291 15.71 11.36 22.47
CA LYS A 291 15.46 11.91 23.84
C LYS A 291 15.66 10.86 24.93
N LEU A 292 15.43 9.58 24.63
CA LEU A 292 15.69 8.44 25.50
C LEU A 292 17.15 7.99 25.50
N GLY A 293 18.03 8.69 24.76
CA GLY A 293 19.47 8.44 24.73
C GLY A 293 19.93 7.46 23.64
N TYR A 294 19.07 7.07 22.69
CA TYR A 294 19.45 6.16 21.60
C TYR A 294 20.12 6.90 20.44
N GLU A 295 21.29 6.43 20.04
CA GLU A 295 22.00 6.96 18.88
C GLU A 295 21.47 6.32 17.60
N ILE A 296 20.81 7.12 16.76
CA ILE A 296 20.29 6.72 15.46
C ILE A 296 20.86 7.67 14.40
N GLN A 297 21.55 7.11 13.41
CA GLN A 297 22.13 7.86 12.30
C GLN A 297 21.40 7.49 11.01
N SER A 298 20.94 8.48 10.24
CA SER A 298 20.37 8.27 8.91
C SER A 298 21.47 8.09 7.87
N ILE A 299 21.32 7.08 7.03
CA ILE A 299 22.19 6.79 5.89
C ILE A 299 21.33 7.00 4.63
N LYS A 300 21.63 8.06 3.86
CA LYS A 300 21.04 8.22 2.51
C LYS A 300 21.90 7.41 1.53
N LEU A 301 21.29 6.45 0.86
CA LEU A 301 21.91 5.71 -0.25
C LEU A 301 21.89 6.53 -1.53
#